data_9dee24cb539b562d2b0d56e10b364d97
#
_entry.id   9dee24cb539b562d2b0d56e10b364d97
#
_cell.length_a   1.000
_cell.length_b   1.000
_cell.length_c   1.000
_cell.angle_alpha   90.00
_cell.angle_beta   90.00
_cell.angle_gamma   90.00
#
_symmetry.space_group_name_H-M   'P 1'
#
loop_
_entity.id
_entity.type
_entity.pdbx_description
1 polymer ?
#
loop_
_entity_poly.entity_id
_entity_poly.type
_entity_poly.pdbx_seq_one_letter_code
_entity_poly.pdbx_strand_id
1 'polypeptide(L)'
;MIQGGLGKNFNFYTAFFESQGRFADYVNRYAESLEAFGPDPAIIPGRGIGKRFKTDAYDYPVAEAYLSYTPSKYFNFQFGQGKTFIGDGYRSLVLSDVASPHPFFKINTKFWKIKYTNTWMWLKDVRPEVEQDKAFLTKYVANHYLSWNVSKRVNIGLFESVIWSNSNNRGFDISYLNPIIFYRAIEFQNGQGA
;
A
#
# COMPACT_ATOMS: atom_id res chain seq x y z
N MET A 1 -12.49 16.54 1.52
CA MET A 1 -12.17 15.90 0.23
C MET A 1 -12.15 16.95 -0.87
N ILE A 2 -11.08 17.00 -1.63
CA ILE A 2 -10.91 17.92 -2.77
C ILE A 2 -10.39 17.09 -3.94
N GLN A 3 -10.93 17.30 -5.13
CA GLN A 3 -10.44 16.68 -6.36
C GLN A 3 -10.51 17.67 -7.50
N GLY A 4 -9.61 17.55 -8.46
CA GLY A 4 -9.57 18.44 -9.61
C GLY A 4 -8.69 17.93 -10.72
N GLY A 5 -8.78 18.59 -11.88
CA GLY A 5 -7.96 18.31 -13.04
C GLY A 5 -7.22 19.56 -13.53
N LEU A 6 -6.00 19.36 -13.99
CA LEU A 6 -5.17 20.36 -14.66
C LEU A 6 -4.99 19.93 -16.13
N GLY A 7 -5.65 20.65 -17.02
CA GLY A 7 -5.70 20.26 -18.43
C GLY A 7 -6.43 18.93 -18.67
N LYS A 8 -6.01 18.19 -19.71
CA LYS A 8 -6.68 16.95 -20.13
C LYS A 8 -6.14 15.68 -19.48
N ASN A 9 -4.93 15.74 -18.95
CA ASN A 9 -4.16 14.52 -18.63
C ASN A 9 -3.75 14.41 -17.17
N PHE A 10 -3.89 15.47 -16.38
CA PHE A 10 -3.44 15.53 -15.01
C PHE A 10 -4.61 15.70 -14.05
N ASN A 11 -4.70 14.83 -13.03
CA ASN A 11 -5.72 14.89 -12.00
C ASN A 11 -5.08 14.78 -10.63
N PHE A 12 -5.71 15.37 -9.64
CA PHE A 12 -5.33 15.25 -8.25
C PHE A 12 -6.55 14.93 -7.36
N TYR A 13 -6.27 14.25 -6.29
CA TYR A 13 -7.23 13.95 -5.24
C TYR A 13 -6.56 14.12 -3.89
N THR A 14 -7.27 14.66 -2.92
CA THR A 14 -6.88 14.68 -1.52
C THR A 14 -8.09 14.58 -0.62
N ALA A 15 -7.96 13.80 0.43
CA ALA A 15 -8.96 13.66 1.49
C ALA A 15 -8.28 13.55 2.83
N PHE A 16 -8.85 14.22 3.81
CA PHE A 16 -8.48 14.11 5.21
C PHE A 16 -9.74 13.75 6.00
N PHE A 17 -9.61 12.75 6.84
CA PHE A 17 -10.66 12.27 7.72
C PHE A 17 -10.11 12.24 9.14
N GLU A 18 -10.78 12.92 10.04
CA GLU A 18 -10.57 12.78 11.47
C GLU A 18 -11.69 11.91 12.01
N SER A 19 -11.34 10.88 12.74
CA SER A 19 -12.29 9.87 13.16
C SER A 19 -12.05 9.53 14.63
N GLN A 20 -13.15 9.36 15.34
CA GLN A 20 -13.15 8.86 16.70
C GLN A 20 -14.00 7.59 16.75
N GLY A 21 -13.52 6.60 17.45
CA GLY A 21 -14.22 5.32 17.49
C GLY A 21 -13.93 4.50 18.73
N ARG A 22 -14.92 3.71 19.10
CA ARG A 22 -14.79 2.60 20.03
C ARG A 22 -14.78 1.32 19.24
N PHE A 23 -13.85 0.46 19.56
CA PHE A 23 -13.72 -0.83 18.93
C PHE A 23 -14.11 -1.94 19.92
N ALA A 24 -14.34 -3.13 19.38
CA ALA A 24 -14.48 -4.32 20.20
C ALA A 24 -13.19 -4.56 20.99
N ASP A 25 -13.30 -5.11 22.19
CA ASP A 25 -12.21 -5.28 23.14
C ASP A 25 -10.98 -6.02 22.56
N TYR A 26 -11.21 -7.02 21.74
CA TYR A 26 -10.12 -7.74 21.06
C TYR A 26 -9.34 -6.86 20.07
N VAL A 27 -10.00 -5.88 19.43
CA VAL A 27 -9.32 -4.90 18.54
C VAL A 27 -8.49 -3.93 19.36
N ASN A 28 -9.02 -3.46 20.49
CA ASN A 28 -8.31 -2.57 21.40
C ASN A 28 -7.04 -3.23 21.93
N ARG A 29 -7.14 -4.47 22.43
CA ARG A 29 -5.97 -5.22 22.92
C ARG A 29 -4.93 -5.43 21.82
N TYR A 30 -5.35 -5.74 20.61
CA TYR A 30 -4.43 -5.89 19.49
C TYR A 30 -3.76 -4.55 19.13
N ALA A 31 -4.52 -3.46 19.05
CA ALA A 31 -4.00 -2.13 18.75
C ALA A 31 -2.97 -1.65 19.79
N GLU A 32 -3.23 -1.94 21.07
CA GLU A 32 -2.35 -1.59 22.19
C GLU A 32 -1.09 -2.46 22.24
N SER A 33 -1.18 -3.73 21.81
CA SER A 33 -0.03 -4.65 21.78
C SER A 33 1.01 -4.31 20.73
N LEU A 34 0.66 -3.46 19.76
CA LEU A 34 1.56 -3.09 18.66
C LEU A 34 2.49 -1.91 19.01
N GLU A 35 2.47 -1.44 20.23
CA GLU A 35 3.28 -0.32 20.73
C GLU A 35 3.55 0.77 19.67
N ALA A 36 3.04 1.95 19.85
CA ALA A 36 3.33 3.09 18.98
C ALA A 36 4.06 4.17 19.81
N PHE A 37 4.64 5.17 19.13
CA PHE A 37 5.35 6.25 19.83
C PHE A 37 4.40 7.33 20.33
N GLY A 38 4.64 7.83 21.52
CA GLY A 38 3.91 8.94 22.12
C GLY A 38 3.11 8.56 23.36
N PRO A 39 2.44 9.53 23.96
CA PRO A 39 1.56 9.25 25.09
C PRO A 39 0.30 8.52 24.60
N ASP A 40 -0.02 7.41 25.22
CA ASP A 40 -1.17 6.57 24.91
C ASP A 40 -1.25 6.09 23.44
N PRO A 41 -0.19 5.49 22.91
CA PRO A 41 -0.16 5.10 21.52
C PRO A 41 -0.95 3.82 21.26
N ALA A 42 -1.64 3.78 20.13
CA ALA A 42 -2.23 2.58 19.59
C ALA A 42 -2.09 2.56 18.07
N ILE A 43 -2.01 1.38 17.48
CA ILE A 43 -2.04 1.24 16.02
C ILE A 43 -3.36 0.63 15.63
N ILE A 44 -4.21 1.46 15.06
CA ILE A 44 -5.54 1.04 14.63
C ILE A 44 -5.43 0.30 13.30
N PRO A 45 -5.83 -0.98 13.23
CA PRO A 45 -5.74 -1.78 12.02
C PRO A 45 -6.38 -1.10 10.81
N GLY A 46 -5.61 -0.96 9.73
CA GLY A 46 -6.06 -0.34 8.49
C GLY A 46 -6.22 1.19 8.55
N ARG A 47 -5.84 1.83 9.66
CA ARG A 47 -5.95 3.29 9.81
C ARG A 47 -4.62 3.95 10.11
N GLY A 48 -3.79 3.35 10.95
CA GLY A 48 -2.50 3.87 11.35
C GLY A 48 -2.44 4.21 12.82
N ILE A 49 -1.58 5.15 13.18
CA ILE A 49 -1.38 5.57 14.56
C ILE A 49 -2.60 6.34 15.05
N GLY A 50 -3.14 5.91 16.18
CA GLY A 50 -4.20 6.59 16.92
C GLY A 50 -3.73 7.03 18.29
N LYS A 51 -4.47 7.92 18.91
CA LYS A 51 -4.32 8.33 20.30
C LYS A 51 -5.50 7.84 21.11
N ARG A 52 -5.27 7.43 22.33
CA ARG A 52 -6.37 7.11 23.24
C ARG A 52 -7.23 8.36 23.51
N PHE A 53 -8.52 8.20 23.40
CA PHE A 53 -9.50 9.24 23.62
C PHE A 53 -10.53 8.75 24.65
N LYS A 54 -10.70 9.49 25.74
CA LYS A 54 -11.49 9.04 26.89
C LYS A 54 -10.96 7.70 27.44
N THR A 55 -11.86 6.84 27.92
CA THR A 55 -11.47 5.59 28.60
C THR A 55 -11.25 4.43 27.64
N ASP A 56 -12.04 4.34 26.55
CA ASP A 56 -12.14 3.16 25.71
C ASP A 56 -12.29 3.50 24.21
N ALA A 57 -11.91 4.68 23.80
CA ALA A 57 -12.00 5.16 22.44
C ALA A 57 -10.63 5.60 21.93
N TYR A 58 -10.53 5.72 20.62
CA TYR A 58 -9.34 6.20 19.92
C TYR A 58 -9.70 7.33 18.97
N ASP A 59 -8.80 8.27 18.85
CA ASP A 59 -8.80 9.36 17.89
C ASP A 59 -7.72 9.06 16.86
N TYR A 60 -8.09 8.99 15.57
CA TYR A 60 -7.18 8.58 14.50
C TYR A 60 -7.46 9.34 13.20
N PRO A 61 -6.52 10.20 12.78
CA PRO A 61 -6.61 10.85 11.48
C PRO A 61 -6.24 9.88 10.36
N VAL A 62 -6.89 10.04 9.21
CA VAL A 62 -6.54 9.34 7.97
C VAL A 62 -6.41 10.35 6.85
N ALA A 63 -5.26 10.38 6.21
CA ALA A 63 -5.01 11.23 5.06
C ALA A 63 -4.72 10.38 3.82
N GLU A 64 -5.40 10.69 2.73
CA GLU A 64 -5.18 10.10 1.41
C GLU A 64 -5.02 11.20 0.37
N ALA A 65 -4.04 11.07 -0.50
CA ALA A 65 -3.82 12.00 -1.58
C ALA A 65 -3.08 11.32 -2.72
N TYR A 66 -3.44 11.63 -3.96
CA TYR A 66 -2.66 11.17 -5.11
C TYR A 66 -2.72 12.14 -6.28
N LEU A 67 -1.68 12.09 -7.08
CA LEU A 67 -1.59 12.70 -8.39
C LEU A 67 -1.70 11.60 -9.44
N SER A 68 -2.44 11.87 -10.51
CA SER A 68 -2.64 10.96 -11.62
C SER A 68 -2.33 11.65 -12.93
N TYR A 69 -1.46 11.05 -13.73
CA TYR A 69 -1.07 11.56 -15.05
C TYR A 69 -1.32 10.51 -16.13
N THR A 70 -2.11 10.87 -17.13
CA THR A 70 -2.53 9.98 -18.23
C THR A 70 -2.06 10.56 -19.56
N PRO A 71 -0.77 10.36 -19.94
CA PRO A 71 -0.21 10.91 -21.19
C PRO A 71 -0.88 10.36 -22.45
N SER A 72 -1.41 9.13 -22.39
CA SER A 72 -2.05 8.48 -23.50
C SER A 72 -3.14 7.50 -23.04
N LYS A 73 -3.91 6.95 -23.96
CA LYS A 73 -4.90 5.90 -23.67
C LYS A 73 -4.28 4.60 -23.14
N TYR A 74 -2.97 4.45 -23.25
CA TYR A 74 -2.24 3.23 -22.86
C TYR A 74 -1.66 3.31 -21.44
N PHE A 75 -1.27 4.50 -20.99
CA PHE A 75 -0.53 4.67 -19.75
C PHE A 75 -1.24 5.60 -18.79
N ASN A 76 -1.27 5.20 -17.53
CA ASN A 76 -1.66 6.05 -16.41
C ASN A 76 -0.64 5.86 -15.29
N PHE A 77 -0.08 6.95 -14.83
CA PHE A 77 0.86 7.02 -13.71
C PHE A 77 0.15 7.62 -12.51
N GLN A 78 0.32 7.01 -11.35
CA GLN A 78 -0.21 7.52 -10.09
C GLN A 78 0.88 7.53 -9.03
N PHE A 79 0.99 8.63 -8.33
CA PHE A 79 1.87 8.77 -7.17
C PHE A 79 1.09 9.42 -6.03
N GLY A 80 1.22 8.88 -4.84
CA GLY A 80 0.51 9.43 -3.70
C GLY A 80 0.59 8.59 -2.45
N GLN A 81 -0.34 8.83 -1.55
CA GLN A 81 -0.57 8.09 -0.32
C GLN A 81 -2.02 7.62 -0.28
N GLY A 82 -2.22 6.34 -0.02
CA GLY A 82 -3.54 5.73 0.01
C GLY A 82 -3.46 4.23 0.12
N LYS A 83 -4.56 3.57 -0.18
CA LYS A 83 -4.67 2.12 -0.15
C LYS A 83 -4.75 1.55 -1.57
N THR A 84 -4.26 0.35 -1.74
CA THR A 84 -4.36 -0.38 -3.00
C THR A 84 -5.04 -1.72 -2.75
N PHE A 85 -6.04 -2.04 -3.56
CA PHE A 85 -6.77 -3.30 -3.53
C PHE A 85 -6.72 -3.96 -4.90
N ILE A 86 -6.42 -5.25 -4.94
CA ILE A 86 -6.45 -6.07 -6.15
C ILE A 86 -7.17 -7.37 -5.83
N GLY A 87 -8.36 -7.56 -6.39
CA GLY A 87 -9.20 -8.73 -6.18
C GLY A 87 -10.68 -8.43 -6.35
N ASP A 88 -11.52 -9.45 -6.29
CA ASP A 88 -12.97 -9.36 -6.51
C ASP A 88 -13.80 -9.68 -5.26
N GLY A 89 -13.18 -10.06 -4.15
CA GLY A 89 -13.85 -10.38 -2.89
C GLY A 89 -13.80 -9.25 -1.87
N TYR A 90 -14.47 -9.44 -0.75
CA TYR A 90 -14.41 -8.54 0.42
C TYR A 90 -12.99 -8.40 0.97
N ARG A 91 -12.20 -9.48 0.92
CA ARG A 91 -10.75 -9.49 1.17
C ARG A 91 -10.07 -10.18 0.00
N SER A 92 -8.91 -9.70 -0.39
CA SER A 92 -8.15 -10.28 -1.48
C SER A 92 -6.97 -11.09 -0.97
N LEU A 93 -6.73 -12.25 -1.61
CA LEU A 93 -5.49 -13.03 -1.45
C LEU A 93 -4.32 -12.38 -2.22
N VAL A 94 -4.61 -11.57 -3.22
CA VAL A 94 -3.59 -10.91 -4.05
C VAL A 94 -3.05 -9.68 -3.33
N LEU A 95 -3.90 -8.70 -3.06
CA LEU A 95 -3.55 -7.51 -2.32
C LEU A 95 -4.81 -6.92 -1.69
N SER A 96 -4.86 -6.93 -0.37
CA SER A 96 -5.98 -6.37 0.40
C SER A 96 -5.67 -4.95 0.89
N ASP A 97 -6.70 -4.16 1.11
CA ASP A 97 -6.66 -2.81 1.68
C ASP A 97 -6.64 -2.80 3.22
N VAL A 98 -6.23 -3.91 3.84
CA VAL A 98 -6.13 -4.02 5.31
C VAL A 98 -5.00 -3.15 5.86
N ALA A 99 -3.94 -2.89 5.07
CA ALA A 99 -2.88 -1.99 5.46
C ALA A 99 -3.37 -0.55 5.66
N SER A 100 -2.69 0.19 6.52
CA SER A 100 -2.90 1.64 6.64
C SER A 100 -2.53 2.37 5.36
N PRO A 101 -3.08 3.56 5.08
CA PRO A 101 -2.65 4.35 3.94
C PRO A 101 -1.14 4.55 3.93
N HIS A 102 -0.53 4.33 2.80
CA HIS A 102 0.93 4.34 2.61
C HIS A 102 1.31 5.01 1.29
N PRO A 103 2.52 5.55 1.20
CA PRO A 103 3.03 6.07 -0.06
C PRO A 103 3.10 4.96 -1.11
N PHE A 104 2.74 5.29 -2.33
CA PHE A 104 2.81 4.37 -3.46
C PHE A 104 3.16 5.07 -4.76
N PHE A 105 3.75 4.33 -5.68
CA PHE A 105 3.86 4.67 -7.08
C PHE A 105 3.23 3.54 -7.90
N LYS A 106 2.38 3.88 -8.85
CA LYS A 106 1.63 2.91 -9.64
C LYS A 106 1.65 3.27 -11.12
N ILE A 107 1.90 2.29 -11.94
CA ILE A 107 1.80 2.39 -13.39
C ILE A 107 0.72 1.43 -13.87
N ASN A 108 -0.30 1.94 -14.53
CA ASN A 108 -1.29 1.14 -15.22
C ASN A 108 -1.03 1.22 -16.72
N THR A 109 -0.75 0.09 -17.33
CA THR A 109 -0.60 -0.06 -18.78
C THR A 109 -1.81 -0.82 -19.33
N LYS A 110 -2.48 -0.26 -20.32
CA LYS A 110 -3.62 -0.91 -20.99
C LYS A 110 -3.28 -1.12 -22.47
N PHE A 111 -3.38 -2.35 -22.90
CA PHE A 111 -3.11 -2.72 -24.27
C PHE A 111 -4.08 -3.83 -24.69
N TRP A 112 -4.84 -3.61 -25.75
CA TRP A 112 -5.83 -4.56 -26.27
C TRP A 112 -6.80 -5.03 -25.18
N LYS A 113 -6.77 -6.30 -24.79
CA LYS A 113 -7.58 -6.92 -23.71
C LYS A 113 -6.80 -7.11 -22.40
N ILE A 114 -5.61 -6.54 -22.32
CA ILE A 114 -4.72 -6.69 -21.16
C ILE A 114 -4.63 -5.36 -20.40
N LYS A 115 -4.71 -5.46 -19.09
CA LYS A 115 -4.32 -4.40 -18.16
C LYS A 115 -3.17 -4.93 -17.31
N TYR A 116 -2.06 -4.23 -17.33
CA TYR A 116 -0.90 -4.55 -16.52
C TYR A 116 -0.64 -3.43 -15.51
N THR A 117 -0.62 -3.77 -14.25
CA THR A 117 -0.45 -2.83 -13.14
C THR A 117 0.83 -3.15 -12.41
N ASN A 118 1.74 -2.20 -12.34
CA ASN A 118 2.92 -2.23 -11.47
C ASN A 118 2.67 -1.31 -10.30
N THR A 119 2.95 -1.75 -9.09
CA THR A 119 2.77 -0.95 -7.88
C THR A 119 3.97 -1.14 -6.97
N TRP A 120 4.56 -0.02 -6.56
CA TRP A 120 5.59 0.04 -5.54
C TRP A 120 5.04 0.77 -4.33
N MET A 121 5.26 0.22 -3.14
CA MET A 121 4.69 0.72 -1.90
C MET A 121 5.75 0.82 -0.82
N TRP A 122 5.64 1.85 0.00
CA TRP A 122 6.47 2.12 1.17
C TRP A 122 5.61 1.96 2.42
N LEU A 123 5.76 0.85 3.10
CA LEU A 123 4.99 0.49 4.28
C LEU A 123 5.81 0.72 5.54
N LYS A 124 5.15 0.79 6.68
CA LYS A 124 5.81 0.76 7.98
C LYS A 124 5.64 -0.63 8.60
N ASP A 125 6.72 -1.15 9.14
CA ASP A 125 6.67 -2.38 9.93
C ASP A 125 6.39 -1.99 11.38
N VAL A 126 5.20 -2.31 11.82
CA VAL A 126 4.68 -1.89 13.14
C VAL A 126 4.96 -2.92 14.25
N ARG A 127 5.76 -3.96 13.95
CA ARG A 127 6.12 -4.97 14.94
C ARG A 127 7.13 -4.40 15.94
N PRO A 128 6.96 -4.62 17.25
CA PRO A 128 7.87 -4.09 18.28
C PRO A 128 9.33 -4.52 18.07
N GLU A 129 9.54 -5.76 17.57
CA GLU A 129 10.87 -6.35 17.41
C GLU A 129 11.73 -5.64 16.34
N VAL A 130 11.10 -4.87 15.46
CA VAL A 130 11.80 -4.18 14.37
C VAL A 130 11.84 -2.66 14.54
N GLU A 131 11.52 -2.19 15.75
CA GLU A 131 11.65 -0.78 16.10
C GLU A 131 13.12 -0.38 16.16
N GLN A 132 13.49 0.71 15.49
CA GLN A 132 14.82 1.30 15.53
C GLN A 132 14.72 2.80 15.78
N ASP A 133 15.48 3.31 16.74
CA ASP A 133 15.58 4.73 17.07
C ASP A 133 14.20 5.42 17.30
N LYS A 134 13.27 4.73 17.94
CA LYS A 134 11.89 5.19 18.14
C LYS A 134 11.14 5.48 16.82
N ALA A 135 11.46 4.75 15.77
CA ALA A 135 10.78 4.84 14.49
C ALA A 135 10.49 3.45 13.93
N PHE A 136 9.35 3.31 13.28
CA PHE A 136 9.04 2.08 12.56
C PHE A 136 9.94 1.92 11.35
N LEU A 137 10.55 0.77 11.19
CA LEU A 137 11.29 0.44 9.99
C LEU A 137 10.40 0.49 8.76
N THR A 138 10.95 0.99 7.67
CA THR A 138 10.29 0.95 6.38
C THR A 138 10.45 -0.44 5.78
N LYS A 139 9.36 -1.00 5.27
CA LYS A 139 9.37 -2.16 4.39
C LYS A 139 8.83 -1.76 3.03
N TYR A 140 9.36 -2.38 2.02
CA TYR A 140 9.06 -2.09 0.63
C TYR A 140 8.29 -3.24 0.01
N VAL A 141 7.39 -2.90 -0.90
CA VAL A 141 6.65 -3.88 -1.69
C VAL A 141 6.73 -3.49 -3.15
N ALA A 142 7.04 -4.46 -3.99
CA ALA A 142 6.86 -4.36 -5.42
C ALA A 142 5.87 -5.43 -5.87
N ASN A 143 4.87 -5.03 -6.65
CA ASN A 143 3.81 -5.91 -7.10
C ASN A 143 3.55 -5.71 -8.59
N HIS A 144 3.46 -6.82 -9.30
CA HIS A 144 3.00 -6.91 -10.69
C HIS A 144 1.66 -7.62 -10.75
N TYR A 145 0.71 -7.04 -11.44
CA TYR A 145 -0.59 -7.67 -11.67
C TYR A 145 -0.99 -7.53 -13.14
N LEU A 146 -1.13 -8.65 -13.81
CA LEU A 146 -1.63 -8.73 -15.18
C LEU A 146 -3.06 -9.25 -15.16
N SER A 147 -3.96 -8.51 -15.75
CA SER A 147 -5.35 -8.88 -15.94
C SER A 147 -5.64 -9.00 -17.43
N TRP A 148 -6.05 -10.18 -17.88
CA TRP A 148 -6.35 -10.48 -19.28
C TRP A 148 -7.80 -10.90 -19.47
N ASN A 149 -8.56 -10.09 -20.21
CA ASN A 149 -9.91 -10.41 -20.62
C ASN A 149 -9.87 -11.38 -21.82
N VAL A 150 -9.80 -12.68 -21.55
CA VAL A 150 -9.74 -13.72 -22.58
C VAL A 150 -11.02 -13.70 -23.41
N SER A 151 -12.18 -13.60 -22.74
CA SER A 151 -13.49 -13.51 -23.37
C SER A 151 -14.38 -12.50 -22.66
N LYS A 152 -15.61 -12.35 -23.09
CA LYS A 152 -16.60 -11.49 -22.43
C LYS A 152 -16.97 -11.97 -21.00
N ARG A 153 -16.69 -13.21 -20.66
CA ARG A 153 -17.08 -13.86 -19.39
C ARG A 153 -15.90 -14.38 -18.59
N VAL A 154 -14.69 -14.35 -19.15
CA VAL A 154 -13.50 -14.91 -18.50
C VAL A 154 -12.40 -13.87 -18.47
N ASN A 155 -11.96 -13.56 -17.27
CA ASN A 155 -10.76 -12.77 -16.99
C ASN A 155 -9.75 -13.66 -16.26
N ILE A 156 -8.50 -13.61 -16.65
CA ILE A 156 -7.38 -14.30 -16.00
C ILE A 156 -6.48 -13.24 -15.38
N GLY A 157 -6.24 -13.36 -14.09
CA GLY A 157 -5.30 -12.53 -13.33
C GLY A 157 -4.05 -13.33 -12.99
N LEU A 158 -2.88 -12.76 -13.26
CA LEU A 158 -1.59 -13.26 -12.81
C LEU A 158 -0.94 -12.18 -11.97
N PHE A 159 -0.32 -12.57 -10.84
CA PHE A 159 0.38 -11.62 -10.01
C PHE A 159 1.69 -12.19 -9.47
N GLU A 160 2.59 -11.29 -9.20
CA GLU A 160 3.83 -11.54 -8.50
C GLU A 160 4.07 -10.39 -7.53
N SER A 161 4.50 -10.69 -6.32
CA SER A 161 4.74 -9.68 -5.30
C SER A 161 5.95 -10.05 -4.46
N VAL A 162 6.78 -9.07 -4.17
CA VAL A 162 7.91 -9.21 -3.26
C VAL A 162 7.83 -8.15 -2.17
N ILE A 163 8.19 -8.55 -0.95
CA ILE A 163 8.21 -7.68 0.23
C ILE A 163 9.58 -7.83 0.88
N TRP A 164 10.23 -6.70 1.16
CA TRP A 164 11.50 -6.71 1.89
C TRP A 164 11.57 -5.60 2.92
N SER A 165 12.33 -5.84 3.97
CA SER A 165 12.55 -4.88 5.05
C SER A 165 13.84 -4.10 4.85
N ASN A 166 13.94 -2.96 5.51
CA ASN A 166 15.17 -2.16 5.55
C ASN A 166 16.09 -2.54 6.72
N SER A 167 15.98 -3.76 7.25
CA SER A 167 16.70 -4.21 8.45
C SER A 167 18.24 -4.19 8.32
N ASN A 168 18.76 -4.18 7.12
CA ASN A 168 20.21 -4.15 6.83
C ASN A 168 20.65 -2.88 6.08
N ASN A 169 19.91 -1.78 6.21
CA ASN A 169 20.13 -0.52 5.51
C ASN A 169 20.17 -0.64 3.98
N ARG A 170 19.58 -1.69 3.42
CA ARG A 170 19.54 -1.95 1.99
C ARG A 170 18.74 -0.89 1.23
N GLY A 171 17.76 -0.27 1.87
CA GLY A 171 16.90 0.72 1.26
C GLY A 171 15.95 0.12 0.21
N PHE A 172 15.48 0.99 -0.67
CA PHE A 172 14.70 0.59 -1.83
C PHE A 172 15.64 0.08 -2.92
N ASP A 173 15.46 -1.17 -3.33
CA ASP A 173 16.28 -1.78 -4.38
C ASP A 173 15.73 -1.44 -5.76
N ILE A 174 16.54 -0.71 -6.53
CA ILE A 174 16.20 -0.25 -7.89
C ILE A 174 15.93 -1.42 -8.85
N SER A 175 16.50 -2.60 -8.60
CA SER A 175 16.27 -3.79 -9.41
C SER A 175 14.78 -4.15 -9.49
N TYR A 176 14.01 -3.86 -8.44
CA TYR A 176 12.57 -4.08 -8.41
C TYR A 176 11.74 -2.98 -9.10
N LEU A 177 12.36 -1.94 -9.63
CA LEU A 177 11.67 -0.94 -10.47
C LEU A 177 11.43 -1.45 -11.90
N ASN A 178 12.11 -2.51 -12.33
CA ASN A 178 11.89 -3.04 -13.66
C ASN A 178 10.46 -3.60 -13.79
N PRO A 179 9.60 -3.04 -14.65
CA PRO A 179 8.21 -3.42 -14.73
C PRO A 179 7.94 -4.72 -15.50
N ILE A 180 8.97 -5.35 -16.05
CA ILE A 180 8.81 -6.51 -16.97
C ILE A 180 9.48 -7.77 -16.43
N ILE A 181 10.50 -7.61 -15.60
CA ILE A 181 11.26 -8.75 -15.08
C ILE A 181 10.48 -9.52 -14.02
N PHE A 182 10.61 -10.83 -14.00
CA PHE A 182 10.12 -11.65 -12.90
C PHE A 182 10.98 -11.44 -11.65
N TYR A 183 10.37 -11.09 -10.54
CA TYR A 183 11.06 -10.80 -9.28
C TYR A 183 11.84 -11.98 -8.74
N ARG A 184 11.39 -13.20 -9.03
CA ARG A 184 12.11 -14.43 -8.66
C ARG A 184 13.56 -14.43 -9.13
N ALA A 185 13.83 -13.91 -10.32
CA ALA A 185 15.20 -13.82 -10.84
C ALA A 185 16.05 -12.83 -10.03
N ILE A 186 15.46 -11.71 -9.59
CA ILE A 186 16.13 -10.71 -8.77
C ILE A 186 16.39 -11.25 -7.36
N GLU A 187 15.40 -11.91 -6.75
CA GLU A 187 15.56 -12.51 -5.43
C GLU A 187 16.70 -13.54 -5.41
N PHE A 188 16.80 -14.34 -6.44
CA PHE A 188 17.86 -15.33 -6.57
C PHE A 188 19.24 -14.69 -6.67
N GLN A 189 19.39 -13.62 -7.47
CA GLN A 189 20.64 -12.86 -7.58
C GLN A 189 21.03 -12.17 -6.26
N ASN A 190 20.04 -11.77 -5.48
CA ASN A 190 20.25 -11.09 -4.20
C ASN A 190 20.46 -12.06 -3.01
N GLY A 191 20.53 -13.38 -3.26
CA GLY A 191 20.73 -14.38 -2.22
C GLY A 191 19.53 -14.56 -1.26
N GLN A 192 18.35 -14.09 -1.65
CA GLN A 192 17.13 -14.18 -0.83
C GLN A 192 16.20 -15.33 -1.26
N GLY A 193 16.61 -16.11 -2.22
CA GLY A 193 15.84 -17.22 -2.77
C GLY A 193 16.09 -18.55 -2.07
N ALA A 194 15.87 -18.62 -0.75
CA ALA A 194 15.85 -19.89 -0.02
C ALA A 194 14.48 -20.13 0.58
#